data_f6b1cbca1104ffc7a64691af712d5e17
#
_entry.id   f6b1cbca1104ffc7a64691af712d5e17
#
_cell.length_a   1.000
_cell.length_b   1.000
_cell.length_c   1.000
_cell.angle_alpha   90.00
_cell.angle_beta   90.00
_cell.angle_gamma   90.00
#
_symmetry.space_group_name_H-M   'P 1'
#
loop_
_entity.id
_entity.type
_entity.pdbx_description
1 polymer ?
#
loop_
_entity_poly.entity_id
_entity_poly.type
_entity_poly.pdbx_seq_one_letter_code
_entity_poly.pdbx_strand_id
1 'polypeptide(L)'
;MLDKLSQNYPKCSVFYKKLNDSQFFLGATPELIMKKTNNNLQTNALAGSKPVENKNELLNDSKIINEHDIVVKGIIDNLNSFNLKPNLDSKNILELKNIAHIITKINSQINDRHNPLDILDSLIPTAALSGYPKKESLKIIDSIENYERGRYAGPIGWIDQNMNCEFYAAIRTAYINKNKLYFYGGAGIIINSKAEEEWNEIEKKIKAIKNIINE
;
A
#
# COMPACT_ATOMS: atom_id res chain seq x y z
N MET A 1 -22.47 -1.78 -2.90
CA MET A 1 -21.17 -2.05 -2.24
C MET A 1 -20.07 -1.12 -2.71
N LEU A 2 -19.75 -1.02 -4.02
CA LEU A 2 -18.71 -0.11 -4.52
C LEU A 2 -19.00 1.36 -4.19
N ASP A 3 -20.24 1.81 -4.36
CA ASP A 3 -20.64 3.18 -3.99
C ASP A 3 -20.42 3.46 -2.50
N LYS A 4 -20.75 2.49 -1.63
CA LYS A 4 -20.46 2.60 -0.19
C LYS A 4 -18.97 2.70 0.10
N LEU A 5 -18.11 1.92 -0.60
CA LEU A 5 -16.66 2.04 -0.48
C LEU A 5 -16.17 3.43 -0.88
N SER A 6 -16.61 3.94 -2.04
CA SER A 6 -16.24 5.26 -2.53
C SER A 6 -16.69 6.39 -1.59
N GLN A 7 -17.90 6.31 -1.05
CA GLN A 7 -18.43 7.30 -0.11
C GLN A 7 -17.70 7.27 1.23
N ASN A 8 -17.36 6.08 1.74
CA ASN A 8 -16.68 5.93 3.04
C ASN A 8 -15.17 6.20 2.96
N TYR A 9 -14.56 6.00 1.79
CA TYR A 9 -13.11 6.16 1.57
C TYR A 9 -12.80 7.05 0.35
N PRO A 10 -13.19 8.34 0.37
CA PRO A 10 -13.04 9.23 -0.79
C PRO A 10 -11.57 9.52 -1.14
N LYS A 11 -10.63 9.25 -0.22
CA LYS A 11 -9.17 9.40 -0.44
C LYS A 11 -8.49 8.09 -0.88
N CYS A 12 -9.27 7.03 -1.12
CA CYS A 12 -8.76 5.73 -1.56
C CYS A 12 -9.14 5.47 -3.02
N SER A 13 -8.33 4.70 -3.71
CA SER A 13 -8.70 4.11 -4.99
C SER A 13 -9.57 2.89 -4.74
N VAL A 14 -10.81 2.92 -5.21
CA VAL A 14 -11.76 1.81 -5.09
C VAL A 14 -11.68 0.96 -6.34
N PHE A 15 -11.57 -0.34 -6.16
CA PHE A 15 -11.50 -1.28 -7.27
C PHE A 15 -12.37 -2.51 -7.04
N TYR A 16 -12.77 -3.10 -8.16
CA TYR A 16 -13.49 -4.36 -8.23
C TYR A 16 -13.02 -5.15 -9.43
N LYS A 17 -12.72 -6.42 -9.24
CA LYS A 17 -12.36 -7.36 -10.29
C LYS A 17 -13.15 -8.64 -10.17
N LYS A 18 -13.97 -8.95 -11.17
CA LYS A 18 -14.54 -10.26 -11.36
C LYS A 18 -13.47 -11.18 -11.92
N LEU A 19 -13.15 -12.27 -11.23
CA LEU A 19 -12.18 -13.28 -11.67
C LEU A 19 -12.85 -14.40 -12.45
N ASN A 20 -14.03 -14.82 -12.00
CA ASN A 20 -14.98 -15.71 -12.67
C ASN A 20 -16.37 -15.51 -12.05
N ASP A 21 -17.34 -16.38 -12.37
CA ASP A 21 -18.71 -16.21 -11.90
C ASP A 21 -18.90 -16.37 -10.39
N SER A 22 -17.96 -16.95 -9.69
CA SER A 22 -18.03 -17.18 -8.25
C SER A 22 -16.90 -16.53 -7.44
N GLN A 23 -15.97 -15.82 -8.13
CA GLN A 23 -14.80 -15.25 -7.51
C GLN A 23 -14.66 -13.77 -7.84
N PHE A 24 -14.53 -12.96 -6.81
CA PHE A 24 -14.42 -11.51 -6.93
C PHE A 24 -13.34 -10.99 -5.99
N PHE A 25 -12.65 -9.94 -6.41
CA PHE A 25 -11.63 -9.27 -5.63
C PHE A 25 -11.92 -7.77 -5.65
N LEU A 26 -12.03 -7.16 -4.48
CA LEU A 26 -12.37 -5.75 -4.34
C LEU A 26 -11.67 -5.10 -3.16
N GLY A 27 -11.60 -3.78 -3.18
CA GLY A 27 -10.96 -3.05 -2.08
C GLY A 27 -11.05 -1.54 -2.25
N ALA A 28 -10.55 -0.85 -1.22
CA ALA A 28 -10.37 0.61 -1.18
C ALA A 28 -8.99 0.92 -0.63
N THR A 29 -8.02 1.10 -1.53
CA THR A 29 -6.61 1.24 -1.18
C THR A 29 -6.14 2.69 -1.19
N PRO A 30 -5.44 3.14 -0.15
CA PRO A 30 -4.83 4.46 -0.11
C PRO A 30 -3.40 4.49 -0.68
N GLU A 31 -2.79 3.33 -0.98
CA GLU A 31 -1.36 3.23 -1.27
C GLU A 31 -1.10 3.28 -2.78
N LEU A 32 -0.73 4.47 -3.27
CA LEU A 32 -0.24 4.64 -4.64
C LEU A 32 1.18 4.08 -4.75
N ILE A 33 1.35 3.04 -5.56
CA ILE A 33 2.67 2.49 -5.89
C ILE A 33 3.34 3.34 -6.95
N MET A 34 2.64 3.60 -8.03
CA MET A 34 3.19 4.37 -9.15
C MET A 34 2.09 5.03 -9.96
N LYS A 35 2.32 6.29 -10.29
CA LYS A 35 1.58 7.03 -11.32
C LYS A 35 2.57 7.63 -12.29
N LYS A 36 2.39 7.34 -13.58
CA LYS A 36 3.14 7.97 -14.66
C LYS A 36 2.19 8.77 -15.53
N THR A 37 2.52 10.02 -15.76
CA THR A 37 1.83 10.89 -16.70
C THR A 37 2.89 11.59 -17.55
N ASN A 38 2.95 11.25 -18.83
CA ASN A 38 4.04 11.65 -19.72
C ASN A 38 5.41 11.24 -19.12
N ASN A 39 6.29 12.21 -18.87
CA ASN A 39 7.61 11.98 -18.29
C ASN A 39 7.64 12.14 -16.76
N ASN A 40 6.52 12.40 -16.12
CA ASN A 40 6.45 12.52 -14.68
C ASN A 40 6.10 11.18 -14.04
N LEU A 41 6.91 10.74 -13.11
CA LEU A 41 6.68 9.59 -12.24
C LEU A 41 6.41 10.08 -10.82
N GLN A 42 5.35 9.58 -10.21
CA GLN A 42 5.03 9.79 -8.81
C GLN A 42 4.85 8.44 -8.11
N THR A 43 5.38 8.30 -6.92
CA THR A 43 5.07 7.22 -5.96
C THR A 43 4.85 7.82 -4.57
N ASN A 44 4.20 7.07 -3.69
CA ASN A 44 3.99 7.52 -2.31
C ASN A 44 4.59 6.50 -1.35
N ALA A 45 5.42 6.96 -0.42
CA ALA A 45 5.70 6.20 0.79
C ALA A 45 4.51 6.39 1.75
N LEU A 46 3.84 5.30 2.09
CA LEU A 46 2.72 5.28 3.02
C LEU A 46 2.99 4.24 4.11
N ALA A 47 3.38 4.68 5.29
CA ALA A 47 3.70 3.81 6.42
C ALA A 47 3.65 4.60 7.73
N GLY A 48 3.59 3.87 8.84
CA GLY A 48 3.36 4.46 10.15
C GLY A 48 1.90 4.85 10.34
N SER A 49 1.25 4.26 11.32
CA SER A 49 -0.20 4.37 11.50
C SER A 49 -0.58 4.68 12.94
N LYS A 50 -1.62 5.48 13.11
CA LYS A 50 -2.33 5.65 14.38
C LYS A 50 -3.84 5.75 14.15
N PRO A 51 -4.66 5.44 15.16
CA PRO A 51 -6.07 5.83 15.15
C PRO A 51 -6.23 7.31 14.81
N VAL A 52 -7.30 7.67 14.07
CA VAL A 52 -7.49 9.04 13.59
C VAL A 52 -7.54 10.07 14.70
N GLU A 53 -8.06 9.70 15.87
CA GLU A 53 -8.09 10.51 17.08
C GLU A 53 -6.70 10.89 17.59
N ASN A 54 -5.69 10.08 17.31
CA ASN A 54 -4.29 10.28 17.75
C ASN A 54 -3.37 10.73 16.60
N LYS A 55 -3.93 11.18 15.49
CA LYS A 55 -3.16 11.54 14.27
C LYS A 55 -2.06 12.59 14.51
N ASN A 56 -2.26 13.52 15.45
CA ASN A 56 -1.31 14.59 15.75
C ASN A 56 0.01 14.05 16.38
N GLU A 57 0.01 12.84 16.89
CA GLU A 57 1.20 12.20 17.46
C GLU A 57 2.09 11.55 16.37
N LEU A 58 1.56 11.30 15.16
CA LEU A 58 2.25 10.57 14.08
C LEU A 58 3.62 11.15 13.76
N LEU A 59 3.72 12.45 13.62
CA LEU A 59 4.96 13.15 13.25
C LEU A 59 5.88 13.45 14.45
N ASN A 60 5.48 13.05 15.66
CA ASN A 60 6.25 13.21 16.89
C ASN A 60 6.68 11.87 17.51
N ASP A 61 6.20 10.75 16.97
CA ASP A 61 6.53 9.40 17.44
C ASP A 61 7.72 8.83 16.67
N SER A 62 8.86 8.72 17.35
CA SER A 62 10.11 8.28 16.72
C SER A 62 10.06 6.86 16.16
N LYS A 63 9.30 5.94 16.78
CA LYS A 63 9.07 4.58 16.26
C LYS A 63 8.36 4.63 14.91
N ILE A 64 7.27 5.40 14.84
CA ILE A 64 6.44 5.53 13.64
C ILE A 64 7.18 6.26 12.51
N ILE A 65 7.95 7.29 12.84
CA ILE A 65 8.80 8.00 11.88
C ILE A 65 9.86 7.04 11.31
N ASN A 66 10.50 6.23 12.14
CA ASN A 66 11.49 5.26 11.68
C ASN A 66 10.89 4.20 10.74
N GLU A 67 9.69 3.68 11.06
CA GLU A 67 8.95 2.78 10.17
C GLU A 67 8.72 3.43 8.80
N HIS A 68 8.26 4.68 8.79
CA HIS A 68 8.03 5.43 7.55
C HIS A 68 9.32 5.67 6.76
N ASP A 69 10.42 6.02 7.42
CA ASP A 69 11.71 6.30 6.79
C ASP A 69 12.33 5.05 6.14
N ILE A 70 12.09 3.87 6.70
CA ILE A 70 12.47 2.60 6.08
C ILE A 70 11.74 2.42 4.73
N VAL A 71 10.44 2.74 4.68
CA VAL A 71 9.66 2.64 3.43
C VAL A 71 10.14 3.67 2.40
N VAL A 72 10.36 4.92 2.82
CA VAL A 72 10.94 5.97 1.96
C VAL A 72 12.27 5.51 1.38
N LYS A 73 13.16 4.97 2.22
CA LYS A 73 14.47 4.47 1.80
C LYS A 73 14.33 3.36 0.75
N GLY A 74 13.46 2.38 0.99
CA GLY A 74 13.23 1.29 0.05
C GLY A 74 12.78 1.78 -1.34
N ILE A 75 11.91 2.79 -1.40
CA ILE A 75 11.47 3.39 -2.66
C ILE A 75 12.62 4.13 -3.34
N ILE A 76 13.39 4.94 -2.58
CA ILE A 76 14.54 5.68 -3.13
C ILE A 76 15.57 4.73 -3.71
N ASP A 77 15.93 3.66 -3.00
CA ASP A 77 16.92 2.68 -3.45
C ASP A 77 16.46 2.02 -4.76
N ASN A 78 15.18 1.67 -4.89
CA ASN A 78 14.62 1.14 -6.12
C ASN A 78 14.68 2.15 -7.27
N LEU A 79 14.26 3.40 -7.07
CA LEU A 79 14.30 4.42 -8.12
C LEU A 79 15.75 4.76 -8.55
N ASN A 80 16.67 4.81 -7.60
CA ASN A 80 18.10 5.03 -7.89
C ASN A 80 18.70 3.90 -8.74
N SER A 81 18.24 2.66 -8.63
CA SER A 81 18.71 1.54 -9.47
C SER A 81 18.38 1.73 -10.95
N PHE A 82 17.38 2.56 -11.26
CA PHE A 82 17.05 3.00 -12.63
C PHE A 82 17.74 4.32 -13.02
N ASN A 83 18.71 4.80 -12.24
CA ASN A 83 19.35 6.12 -12.42
C ASN A 83 18.37 7.30 -12.38
N LEU A 84 17.24 7.13 -11.71
CA LEU A 84 16.29 8.21 -11.45
C LEU A 84 16.76 9.05 -10.28
N LYS A 85 16.38 10.34 -10.29
CA LYS A 85 16.70 11.29 -9.21
C LYS A 85 15.40 11.64 -8.49
N PRO A 86 15.03 10.90 -7.44
CA PRO A 86 13.80 11.16 -6.72
C PRO A 86 13.88 12.48 -5.92
N ASN A 87 12.82 13.27 -6.02
CA ASN A 87 12.58 14.45 -5.20
C ASN A 87 11.45 14.14 -4.22
N LEU A 88 11.67 14.43 -2.95
CA LEU A 88 10.75 14.10 -1.85
C LEU A 88 10.03 15.35 -1.37
N ASP A 89 8.72 15.26 -1.23
CA ASP A 89 7.94 16.25 -0.50
C ASP A 89 8.16 16.07 1.03
N SER A 90 7.73 17.03 1.81
CA SER A 90 7.68 16.89 3.27
C SER A 90 6.73 15.78 3.70
N LYS A 91 7.02 15.17 4.86
CA LYS A 91 6.09 14.23 5.51
C LYS A 91 4.79 14.94 5.84
N ASN A 92 3.67 14.30 5.49
CA ASN A 92 2.33 14.77 5.75
C ASN A 92 1.49 13.66 6.39
N ILE A 93 0.29 14.00 6.84
CA ILE A 93 -0.67 13.04 7.40
C ILE A 93 -1.78 12.77 6.37
N LEU A 94 -1.94 11.52 5.98
CA LEU A 94 -3.10 11.04 5.25
C LEU A 94 -4.14 10.54 6.26
N GLU A 95 -5.17 11.31 6.46
CA GLU A 95 -6.29 10.94 7.31
C GLU A 95 -7.33 10.16 6.52
N LEU A 96 -7.64 8.95 6.95
CA LEU A 96 -8.73 8.11 6.49
C LEU A 96 -9.83 8.04 7.57
N LYS A 97 -10.91 7.33 7.31
CA LYS A 97 -12.09 7.30 8.21
C LYS A 97 -11.75 6.89 9.66
N ASN A 98 -10.93 5.89 9.87
CA ASN A 98 -10.65 5.31 11.20
C ASN A 98 -9.17 5.27 11.56
N ILE A 99 -8.28 5.58 10.63
CA ILE A 99 -6.84 5.47 10.78
C ILE A 99 -6.15 6.58 9.99
N ALA A 100 -5.09 7.11 10.52
CA ALA A 100 -4.22 8.06 9.83
C ALA A 100 -2.83 7.46 9.61
N HIS A 101 -2.17 7.87 8.54
CA HIS A 101 -0.84 7.40 8.15
C HIS A 101 0.08 8.57 7.87
N ILE A 102 1.39 8.36 8.02
CA ILE A 102 2.37 9.28 7.43
C ILE A 102 2.46 8.98 5.93
N ILE A 103 2.47 10.04 5.14
CA ILE A 103 2.65 9.98 3.68
C ILE A 103 3.76 10.93 3.25
N THR A 104 4.66 10.45 2.39
CA THR A 104 5.63 11.26 1.64
C THR A 104 5.45 11.01 0.16
N LYS A 105 5.18 12.05 -0.62
CA LYS A 105 5.17 11.96 -2.08
C LYS A 105 6.59 12.03 -2.59
N ILE A 106 6.90 11.17 -3.55
CA ILE A 106 8.20 11.03 -4.17
C ILE A 106 8.01 11.16 -5.68
N ASN A 107 8.66 12.14 -6.27
CA ASN A 107 8.52 12.48 -7.68
C ASN A 107 9.85 12.29 -8.42
N SER A 108 9.80 11.83 -9.66
CA SER A 108 10.97 11.71 -10.55
C SER A 108 10.60 12.03 -11.99
N GLN A 109 11.60 12.42 -12.77
CA GLN A 109 11.48 12.51 -14.22
C GLN A 109 11.97 11.19 -14.83
N ILE A 110 11.19 10.65 -15.76
CA ILE A 110 11.57 9.50 -16.58
C ILE A 110 11.58 9.89 -18.05
N ASN A 111 12.22 9.10 -18.88
CA ASN A 111 12.28 9.28 -20.31
C ASN A 111 12.06 7.95 -21.04
N ASP A 112 12.10 7.94 -22.36
CA ASP A 112 11.77 6.77 -23.19
C ASP A 112 12.71 5.56 -22.99
N ARG A 113 13.84 5.73 -22.29
CA ARG A 113 14.73 4.60 -21.92
C ARG A 113 14.21 3.81 -20.71
N HIS A 114 13.25 4.34 -19.98
CA HIS A 114 12.70 3.71 -18.79
C HIS A 114 11.37 3.04 -19.14
N ASN A 115 11.32 1.73 -19.03
CA ASN A 115 10.07 1.00 -19.11
C ASN A 115 9.31 1.16 -17.76
N PRO A 116 8.10 1.74 -17.74
CA PRO A 116 7.34 1.91 -16.51
C PRO A 116 7.00 0.59 -15.81
N LEU A 117 6.85 -0.51 -16.55
CA LEU A 117 6.53 -1.81 -15.96
C LEU A 117 7.72 -2.40 -15.19
N ASP A 118 8.96 -2.16 -15.64
CA ASP A 118 10.15 -2.60 -14.91
C ASP A 118 10.32 -1.81 -13.60
N ILE A 119 10.03 -0.50 -13.63
CA ILE A 119 9.99 0.32 -12.42
C ILE A 119 8.91 -0.17 -11.48
N LEU A 120 7.70 -0.43 -11.99
CA LEU A 120 6.60 -0.97 -11.21
C LEU A 120 6.98 -2.29 -10.52
N ASP A 121 7.58 -3.23 -11.26
CA ASP A 121 8.00 -4.53 -10.73
C ASP A 121 9.03 -4.38 -9.60
N SER A 122 9.97 -3.43 -9.74
CA SER A 122 10.94 -3.15 -8.69
C SER A 122 10.31 -2.62 -7.40
N LEU A 123 9.24 -1.82 -7.52
CA LEU A 123 8.53 -1.23 -6.40
C LEU A 123 7.59 -2.20 -5.69
N ILE A 124 7.22 -3.33 -6.31
CA ILE A 124 6.23 -4.28 -5.80
C ILE A 124 6.89 -5.56 -5.26
N PRO A 125 6.44 -6.06 -4.11
CA PRO A 125 5.68 -5.33 -3.09
C PRO A 125 6.51 -4.17 -2.51
N THR A 126 5.83 -3.12 -2.04
CA THR A 126 6.50 -2.00 -1.38
C THR A 126 7.15 -2.45 -0.06
N ALA A 127 8.12 -1.70 0.44
CA ALA A 127 8.75 -2.00 1.73
C ALA A 127 7.73 -2.03 2.90
N ALA A 128 6.62 -1.29 2.78
CA ALA A 128 5.51 -1.35 3.74
C ALA A 128 4.80 -2.72 3.78
N LEU A 129 4.95 -3.55 2.72
CA LEU A 129 4.25 -4.83 2.55
C LEU A 129 5.20 -6.04 2.49
N SER A 130 6.46 -5.81 2.17
CA SER A 130 7.50 -6.84 2.04
C SER A 130 8.63 -6.72 3.05
N GLY A 131 8.69 -5.61 3.78
CA GLY A 131 9.85 -5.27 4.61
C GLY A 131 11.05 -4.78 3.82
N TYR A 132 12.11 -4.42 4.54
CA TYR A 132 13.37 -3.92 4.00
C TYR A 132 14.56 -4.47 4.79
N PRO A 133 15.63 -4.96 4.16
CA PRO A 133 15.80 -5.17 2.71
C PRO A 133 14.82 -6.21 2.13
N LYS A 134 14.27 -5.94 0.93
CA LYS A 134 13.13 -6.69 0.32
C LYS A 134 13.37 -8.20 0.25
N LYS A 135 14.54 -8.63 -0.28
CA LYS A 135 14.84 -10.04 -0.54
C LYS A 135 14.91 -10.88 0.73
N GLU A 136 15.55 -10.35 1.77
CA GLU A 136 15.72 -11.00 3.06
C GLU A 136 14.39 -11.07 3.81
N SER A 137 13.68 -9.95 3.84
CA SER A 137 12.38 -9.85 4.51
C SER A 137 11.32 -10.77 3.89
N LEU A 138 11.27 -10.88 2.56
CA LEU A 138 10.36 -11.80 1.87
C LEU A 138 10.63 -13.26 2.24
N LYS A 139 11.90 -13.68 2.37
CA LYS A 139 12.22 -15.06 2.82
C LYS A 139 11.70 -15.33 4.24
N ILE A 140 11.79 -14.35 5.12
CA ILE A 140 11.28 -14.47 6.49
C ILE A 140 9.76 -14.55 6.46
N ILE A 141 9.09 -13.67 5.70
CA ILE A 141 7.64 -13.66 5.54
C ILE A 141 7.15 -15.02 5.01
N ASP A 142 7.75 -15.54 3.94
CA ASP A 142 7.41 -16.85 3.36
C ASP A 142 7.60 -18.02 4.35
N SER A 143 8.55 -17.90 5.29
CA SER A 143 8.77 -18.92 6.32
C SER A 143 7.78 -18.87 7.48
N ILE A 144 7.11 -17.74 7.69
CA ILE A 144 6.21 -17.49 8.83
C ILE A 144 4.74 -17.55 8.41
N GLU A 145 4.39 -16.97 7.26
CA GLU A 145 3.02 -16.99 6.76
C GLU A 145 2.68 -18.40 6.24
N ASN A 146 1.65 -19.00 6.81
CA ASN A 146 1.16 -20.34 6.43
C ASN A 146 0.03 -20.30 5.40
N TYR A 147 -0.07 -19.20 4.63
CA TYR A 147 -1.06 -18.99 3.59
C TYR A 147 -0.44 -18.23 2.41
N GLU A 148 -1.02 -18.39 1.23
CA GLU A 148 -0.62 -17.64 0.06
C GLU A 148 -1.30 -16.27 0.04
N ARG A 149 -0.53 -15.21 -0.15
CA ARG A 149 -1.06 -13.85 -0.29
C ARG A 149 -1.92 -13.66 -1.55
N GLY A 150 -1.67 -14.47 -2.58
CA GLY A 150 -2.40 -14.41 -3.84
C GLY A 150 -2.31 -13.02 -4.48
N ARG A 151 -3.45 -12.32 -4.56
CA ARG A 151 -3.51 -10.95 -5.10
C ARG A 151 -3.30 -9.85 -4.05
N TYR A 152 -3.31 -10.19 -2.78
CA TYR A 152 -3.04 -9.23 -1.70
C TYR A 152 -1.63 -8.67 -1.81
N ALA A 153 -1.48 -7.38 -1.60
CA ALA A 153 -0.23 -6.63 -1.74
C ALA A 153 0.35 -6.55 -3.17
N GLY A 154 -0.31 -7.17 -4.17
CA GLY A 154 0.05 -7.03 -5.57
C GLY A 154 -0.45 -5.70 -6.18
N PRO A 155 -0.06 -5.39 -7.43
CA PRO A 155 -0.49 -4.17 -8.12
C PRO A 155 -1.92 -4.31 -8.63
N ILE A 156 -2.69 -3.25 -8.51
CA ILE A 156 -3.99 -3.05 -9.16
C ILE A 156 -4.04 -1.66 -9.79
N GLY A 157 -4.41 -1.58 -11.04
CA GLY A 157 -4.40 -0.29 -11.74
C GLY A 157 -4.66 -0.44 -13.22
N TRP A 158 -4.21 0.53 -13.98
CA TRP A 158 -4.36 0.60 -15.43
C TRP A 158 -3.10 1.16 -16.10
N ILE A 159 -2.96 0.89 -17.38
CA ILE A 159 -1.96 1.43 -18.28
C ILE A 159 -2.62 1.73 -19.62
N ASP A 160 -2.30 2.86 -20.24
CA ASP A 160 -2.78 3.25 -21.56
C ASP A 160 -1.75 2.96 -22.67
N GLN A 161 -2.15 3.20 -23.90
CA GLN A 161 -1.31 3.00 -25.10
C GLN A 161 -0.05 3.92 -25.15
N ASN A 162 -0.07 5.02 -24.39
CA ASN A 162 1.06 5.96 -24.29
C ASN A 162 1.93 5.64 -23.06
N MET A 163 1.75 4.47 -22.45
CA MET A 163 2.43 4.06 -21.23
C MET A 163 2.19 4.99 -20.03
N ASN A 164 1.15 5.82 -20.05
CA ASN A 164 0.67 6.44 -18.83
C ASN A 164 -0.01 5.36 -17.99
N CYS A 165 0.18 5.41 -16.70
CA CYS A 165 -0.34 4.38 -15.82
C CYS A 165 -0.57 4.89 -14.41
N GLU A 166 -1.43 4.17 -13.70
CA GLU A 166 -1.67 4.43 -12.28
C GLU A 166 -1.93 3.09 -11.58
N PHE A 167 -1.03 2.72 -10.66
CA PHE A 167 -1.07 1.46 -9.93
C PHE A 167 -1.05 1.70 -8.42
N TYR A 168 -1.87 0.95 -7.73
CA TYR A 168 -2.01 0.94 -6.27
C TYR A 168 -1.67 -0.44 -5.71
N ALA A 169 -1.25 -0.50 -4.46
CA ALA A 169 -1.11 -1.76 -3.74
C ALA A 169 -2.51 -2.32 -3.40
N ALA A 170 -2.77 -3.57 -3.72
CA ALA A 170 -4.04 -4.22 -3.41
C ALA A 170 -4.12 -4.59 -1.92
N ILE A 171 -4.30 -3.58 -1.09
CA ILE A 171 -4.56 -3.67 0.35
C ILE A 171 -5.95 -3.16 0.70
N ARG A 172 -6.39 -3.35 1.95
CA ARG A 172 -7.77 -3.05 2.35
C ARG A 172 -8.76 -3.77 1.43
N THR A 173 -8.58 -5.08 1.31
CA THR A 173 -9.22 -5.91 0.30
C THR A 173 -10.09 -6.99 0.91
N ALA A 174 -11.08 -7.40 0.13
CA ALA A 174 -11.83 -8.62 0.34
C ALA A 174 -11.75 -9.51 -0.90
N TYR A 175 -11.55 -10.79 -0.69
CA TYR A 175 -11.68 -11.81 -1.72
C TYR A 175 -12.93 -12.65 -1.44
N ILE A 176 -13.80 -12.72 -2.41
CA ILE A 176 -15.04 -13.48 -2.35
C ILE A 176 -14.84 -14.73 -3.20
N ASN A 177 -15.08 -15.89 -2.63
CA ASN A 177 -15.07 -17.17 -3.33
C ASN A 177 -16.32 -17.97 -2.96
N LYS A 178 -17.28 -18.05 -3.87
CA LYS A 178 -18.61 -18.62 -3.64
C LYS A 178 -19.29 -17.92 -2.43
N ASN A 179 -19.49 -18.66 -1.36
CA ASN A 179 -20.12 -18.19 -0.11
C ASN A 179 -19.10 -17.84 1.00
N LYS A 180 -17.81 -17.76 0.67
CA LYS A 180 -16.76 -17.42 1.63
C LYS A 180 -16.17 -16.05 1.33
N LEU A 181 -15.91 -15.30 2.39
CA LEU A 181 -15.27 -13.98 2.39
C LEU A 181 -13.91 -14.10 3.10
N TYR A 182 -12.86 -13.65 2.43
CA TYR A 182 -11.52 -13.60 2.97
C TYR A 182 -11.09 -12.14 3.05
N PHE A 183 -10.57 -11.74 4.20
CA PHE A 183 -10.01 -10.41 4.44
C PHE A 183 -8.53 -10.54 4.71
N TYR A 184 -7.75 -9.59 4.19
CA TYR A 184 -6.32 -9.53 4.41
C TYR A 184 -5.96 -8.26 5.16
N GLY A 185 -5.09 -8.39 6.14
CA GLY A 185 -4.53 -7.29 6.90
C GLY A 185 -3.11 -7.62 7.33
N GLY A 186 -2.28 -6.60 7.50
CA GLY A 186 -0.91 -6.73 7.95
C GLY A 186 -0.44 -5.47 8.66
N ALA A 187 0.63 -5.61 9.45
CA ALA A 187 1.33 -4.52 10.11
C ALA A 187 2.84 -4.60 9.82
N GLY A 188 3.51 -3.46 9.82
CA GLY A 188 4.96 -3.38 9.73
C GLY A 188 5.59 -3.77 11.06
N ILE A 189 6.45 -4.78 11.06
CA ILE A 189 7.14 -5.24 12.27
C ILE A 189 8.55 -4.67 12.27
N ILE A 190 8.87 -3.88 13.27
CA ILE A 190 10.20 -3.32 13.51
C ILE A 190 10.68 -3.68 14.91
N ILE A 191 11.97 -3.35 15.20
CA ILE A 191 12.49 -3.47 16.55
C ILE A 191 11.62 -2.65 17.51
N ASN A 192 11.22 -3.15 18.65
CA ASN A 192 10.26 -2.55 19.59
C ASN A 192 8.76 -2.64 19.19
N SER A 193 8.39 -3.34 18.12
CA SER A 193 7.00 -3.70 17.90
C SER A 193 6.50 -4.64 18.99
N LYS A 194 5.29 -4.37 19.50
CA LYS A 194 4.61 -5.24 20.47
C LYS A 194 3.48 -5.98 19.80
N ALA A 195 3.46 -7.31 19.91
CA ALA A 195 2.54 -8.18 19.20
C ALA A 195 1.07 -7.76 19.35
N GLU A 196 0.65 -7.35 20.55
CA GLU A 196 -0.71 -6.93 20.83
C GLU A 196 -1.08 -5.60 20.14
N GLU A 197 -0.14 -4.64 20.10
CA GLU A 197 -0.34 -3.36 19.42
C GLU A 197 -0.50 -3.58 17.91
N GLU A 198 0.38 -4.39 17.30
CA GLU A 198 0.37 -4.71 15.88
C GLU A 198 -0.88 -5.52 15.49
N TRP A 199 -1.30 -6.47 16.34
CA TRP A 199 -2.54 -7.22 16.14
C TRP A 199 -3.79 -6.30 16.14
N ASN A 200 -3.85 -5.39 17.10
CA ASN A 200 -4.94 -4.40 17.17
C ASN A 200 -4.97 -3.49 15.92
N GLU A 201 -3.81 -3.16 15.36
CA GLU A 201 -3.71 -2.40 14.11
C GLU A 201 -4.27 -3.22 12.93
N ILE A 202 -3.89 -4.50 12.82
CA ILE A 202 -4.40 -5.42 11.78
C ILE A 202 -5.92 -5.52 11.85
N GLU A 203 -6.48 -5.72 13.05
CA GLU A 203 -7.93 -5.81 13.24
C GLU A 203 -8.67 -4.54 12.80
N LYS A 204 -8.13 -3.36 13.13
CA LYS A 204 -8.69 -2.08 12.68
C LYS A 204 -8.68 -1.95 11.15
N LYS A 205 -7.59 -2.39 10.51
CA LYS A 205 -7.47 -2.40 9.06
C LYS A 205 -8.48 -3.32 8.39
N ILE A 206 -8.70 -4.53 8.93
CA ILE A 206 -9.70 -5.49 8.45
C ILE A 206 -11.11 -5.00 8.69
N LYS A 207 -11.39 -4.48 9.88
CA LYS A 207 -12.73 -3.98 10.28
C LYS A 207 -13.22 -2.88 9.33
N ALA A 208 -12.32 -2.07 8.82
CA ALA A 208 -12.65 -1.01 7.88
C ALA A 208 -13.38 -1.53 6.62
N ILE A 209 -12.94 -2.66 6.05
CA ILE A 209 -13.58 -3.28 4.88
C ILE A 209 -14.75 -4.18 5.28
N LYS A 210 -14.58 -4.95 6.35
CA LYS A 210 -15.59 -5.89 6.84
C LYS A 210 -16.93 -5.21 7.14
N ASN A 211 -16.91 -4.06 7.78
CA ASN A 211 -18.12 -3.32 8.14
C ASN A 211 -18.94 -2.92 6.90
N ILE A 212 -18.27 -2.49 5.82
CA ILE A 212 -18.97 -2.04 4.60
C ILE A 212 -19.61 -3.21 3.83
N ILE A 213 -19.03 -4.40 3.94
CA ILE A 213 -19.56 -5.57 3.25
C ILE A 213 -20.77 -6.16 4.01
N ASN A 214 -20.81 -5.99 5.33
CA ASN A 214 -21.88 -6.50 6.18
C ASN A 214 -23.07 -5.54 6.32
N GLU A 215 -22.96 -4.28 5.89
CA GLU A 215 -24.02 -3.27 5.77
C GLU A 215 -24.73 -3.34 4.40
#